data_51ef139a8ebf9088b874f9ca53a54bbf
#
_entry.id   51ef139a8ebf9088b874f9ca53a54bbf
#
_cell.length_a   1.000
_cell.length_b   1.000
_cell.length_c   1.000
_cell.angle_alpha   90.00
_cell.angle_beta   90.00
_cell.angle_gamma   90.00
#
_symmetry.space_group_name_H-M   'P 1'
#
loop_
_entity.id
_entity.type
_entity.pdbx_description
1 polymer ?
#
loop_
_entity_poly.entity_id
_entity_poly.type
_entity_poly.pdbx_seq_one_letter_code
_entity_poly.pdbx_strand_id
1 'polypeptide(L)'
;DKWSSSVSGSSFYFNDYSEEEEIHHLDGQTIEEAEHQIATRLYQNNARVHFNQHIEKSGRFGKRIIYGGYIISLARAISCNGLANTFKLAAIHSGKHSAPTFAGDTIYAWSKILEKEIIHKNVGAMMIRTLASKNDSKMNFPDKKNLTDNIVLDLEYSVLIPIK
;
A
#
# COMPACT_ATOMS: atom_id res chain seq x y z
N ASP A 1 -26.02 -1.25 -13.36
CA ASP A 1 -26.04 -1.97 -12.09
C ASP A 1 -25.69 -0.99 -10.97
N LYS A 2 -26.28 -1.18 -9.80
CA LYS A 2 -26.02 -0.34 -8.62
C LYS A 2 -24.92 -0.96 -7.77
N TRP A 3 -23.98 -0.17 -7.34
CA TRP A 3 -23.00 -0.58 -6.34
C TRP A 3 -23.70 -0.90 -5.01
N SER A 4 -23.27 -1.95 -4.35
CA SER A 4 -23.84 -2.40 -3.06
C SER A 4 -22.81 -2.39 -1.96
N SER A 5 -22.99 -1.51 -0.98
CA SER A 5 -22.16 -1.48 0.23
C SER A 5 -22.25 -2.75 1.08
N SER A 6 -23.33 -3.53 0.93
CA SER A 6 -23.44 -4.81 1.62
C SER A 6 -22.46 -5.87 1.10
N VAL A 7 -21.99 -5.71 -0.15
CA VAL A 7 -21.01 -6.62 -0.76
C VAL A 7 -19.57 -6.16 -0.44
N SER A 8 -19.31 -4.85 -0.48
CA SER A 8 -17.97 -4.31 -0.19
C SER A 8 -17.67 -4.22 1.31
N GLY A 9 -18.68 -4.24 2.16
CA GLY A 9 -18.54 -4.05 3.60
C GLY A 9 -18.25 -2.60 4.02
N SER A 10 -18.29 -1.64 3.08
CA SER A 10 -18.01 -0.23 3.35
C SER A 10 -19.19 0.66 2.97
N SER A 11 -19.51 1.62 3.83
CA SER A 11 -20.53 2.65 3.58
C SER A 11 -19.96 3.93 2.94
N PHE A 12 -18.63 4.03 2.78
CA PHE A 12 -17.96 5.20 2.25
C PHE A 12 -17.92 5.18 0.71
N TYR A 13 -18.40 6.24 0.09
CA TYR A 13 -18.44 6.49 -1.34
C TYR A 13 -17.60 7.71 -1.69
N PHE A 14 -17.45 8.04 -2.96
CA PHE A 14 -16.68 9.20 -3.43
C PHE A 14 -17.02 10.50 -2.68
N ASN A 15 -18.31 10.74 -2.40
CA ASN A 15 -18.78 11.97 -1.74
C ASN A 15 -18.37 12.06 -0.26
N ASP A 16 -18.04 10.93 0.37
CA ASP A 16 -17.72 10.84 1.80
C ASP A 16 -16.25 11.18 2.10
N TYR A 17 -15.40 11.32 1.08
CA TYR A 17 -13.99 11.70 1.21
C TYR A 17 -13.79 13.17 0.87
N SER A 18 -12.76 13.77 1.47
CA SER A 18 -12.31 15.14 1.17
C SER A 18 -10.87 15.13 0.65
N GLU A 19 -10.52 16.13 -0.18
CA GLU A 19 -9.13 16.38 -0.51
C GLU A 19 -8.36 16.75 0.77
N GLU A 20 -7.08 16.39 0.81
CA GLU A 20 -6.18 16.51 1.98
C GLU A 20 -6.58 15.63 3.19
N GLU A 21 -7.65 14.85 3.12
CA GLU A 21 -8.03 13.90 4.16
C GLU A 21 -6.98 12.82 4.35
N GLU A 22 -6.59 12.60 5.61
CA GLU A 22 -5.66 11.54 6.02
C GLU A 22 -6.44 10.37 6.62
N ILE A 23 -6.18 9.17 6.09
CA ILE A 23 -6.83 7.93 6.49
C ILE A 23 -5.78 7.01 7.12
N HIS A 24 -5.95 6.73 8.41
CA HIS A 24 -5.19 5.71 9.10
C HIS A 24 -5.85 4.35 8.86
N HIS A 25 -5.14 3.48 8.16
CA HIS A 25 -5.60 2.11 7.96
C HIS A 25 -5.23 1.30 9.19
N LEU A 26 -6.19 1.17 10.10
CA LEU A 26 -6.02 0.46 11.35
C LEU A 26 -5.48 -0.95 11.11
N ASP A 27 -4.77 -1.46 12.09
CA ASP A 27 -4.04 -2.73 12.08
C ASP A 27 -2.80 -2.73 11.19
N GLY A 28 -1.86 -3.56 11.57
CA GLY A 28 -0.66 -3.85 10.81
C GLY A 28 -0.61 -5.33 10.46
N GLN A 29 0.25 -5.66 9.51
CA GLN A 29 0.48 -7.06 9.14
C GLN A 29 1.98 -7.37 9.21
N THR A 30 2.32 -8.39 9.99
CA THR A 30 3.69 -8.92 10.05
C THR A 30 3.99 -9.74 8.79
N ILE A 31 5.15 -9.50 8.21
CA ILE A 31 5.61 -10.22 7.01
C ILE A 31 6.13 -11.60 7.41
N GLU A 32 5.55 -12.64 6.84
CA GLU A 32 6.03 -14.01 6.98
C GLU A 32 6.93 -14.42 5.80
N GLU A 33 7.99 -15.21 6.09
CA GLU A 33 8.92 -15.71 5.06
C GLU A 33 8.20 -16.49 3.95
N ALA A 34 7.23 -17.31 4.31
CA ALA A 34 6.50 -18.13 3.35
C ALA A 34 5.72 -17.29 2.34
N GLU A 35 5.00 -16.27 2.82
CA GLU A 35 4.20 -15.37 1.98
C GLU A 35 5.08 -14.58 1.00
N HIS A 36 6.17 -14.01 1.51
CA HIS A 36 7.16 -13.33 0.68
C HIS A 36 7.72 -14.23 -0.42
N GLN A 37 8.10 -15.47 -0.09
CA GLN A 37 8.66 -16.40 -1.07
C GLN A 37 7.62 -16.85 -2.10
N ILE A 38 6.36 -17.04 -1.71
CA ILE A 38 5.26 -17.33 -2.64
C ILE A 38 5.10 -16.16 -3.61
N ALA A 39 5.00 -14.93 -3.12
CA ALA A 39 4.87 -13.73 -3.96
C ALA A 39 6.06 -13.58 -4.93
N THR A 40 7.29 -13.75 -4.46
CA THR A 40 8.51 -13.67 -5.27
C THR A 40 8.48 -14.66 -6.45
N ARG A 41 8.00 -15.88 -6.24
CA ARG A 41 7.90 -16.92 -7.28
C ARG A 41 6.72 -16.69 -8.23
N LEU A 42 5.54 -16.36 -7.70
CA LEU A 42 4.34 -16.12 -8.51
C LEU A 42 4.53 -14.97 -9.49
N TYR A 43 5.21 -13.92 -9.07
CA TYR A 43 5.50 -12.76 -9.92
C TYR A 43 6.81 -12.89 -10.70
N GLN A 44 7.43 -14.09 -10.70
CA GLN A 44 8.65 -14.39 -11.44
C GLN A 44 9.77 -13.39 -11.22
N ASN A 45 9.92 -12.91 -9.97
CA ASN A 45 11.00 -12.02 -9.61
C ASN A 45 12.34 -12.75 -9.73
N ASN A 46 13.26 -12.23 -10.51
CA ASN A 46 14.56 -12.82 -10.80
C ASN A 46 15.72 -12.14 -10.05
N ALA A 47 15.44 -11.20 -9.16
CA ALA A 47 16.46 -10.56 -8.36
C ALA A 47 16.84 -11.45 -7.17
N ARG A 48 18.06 -12.00 -7.22
CA ARG A 48 18.62 -12.97 -6.26
C ARG A 48 18.48 -12.54 -4.79
N VAL A 49 18.59 -11.26 -4.51
CA VAL A 49 18.49 -10.67 -3.16
C VAL A 49 17.17 -10.99 -2.45
N HIS A 50 16.13 -11.37 -3.18
CA HIS A 50 14.84 -11.72 -2.62
C HIS A 50 14.64 -13.21 -2.33
N PHE A 51 15.44 -14.11 -2.93
CA PHE A 51 15.18 -15.54 -2.80
C PHE A 51 16.39 -16.42 -2.45
N ASN A 52 17.63 -15.98 -2.66
CA ASN A 52 18.79 -16.82 -2.43
C ASN A 52 19.45 -16.55 -1.06
N GLN A 53 18.91 -17.18 -0.01
CA GLN A 53 19.42 -17.01 1.35
C GLN A 53 20.86 -17.50 1.51
N HIS A 54 21.28 -18.50 0.74
CA HIS A 54 22.65 -19.03 0.84
C HIS A 54 23.68 -17.95 0.52
N ILE A 55 23.46 -17.20 -0.54
CA ILE A 55 24.35 -16.09 -0.94
C ILE A 55 24.13 -14.85 -0.05
N GLU A 56 22.89 -14.52 0.24
CA GLU A 56 22.58 -13.30 1.01
C GLU A 56 23.00 -13.35 2.48
N LYS A 57 23.36 -14.53 3.02
CA LYS A 57 24.03 -14.64 4.33
C LYS A 57 25.34 -13.85 4.39
N SER A 58 26.06 -13.75 3.27
CA SER A 58 27.29 -12.97 3.15
C SER A 58 27.07 -11.60 2.53
N GLY A 59 25.83 -11.25 2.22
CA GLY A 59 25.42 -9.97 1.64
C GLY A 59 25.33 -8.84 2.67
N ARG A 60 25.00 -7.64 2.19
CA ARG A 60 24.94 -6.40 2.99
C ARG A 60 24.11 -6.53 4.29
N PHE A 61 23.03 -7.30 4.26
CA PHE A 61 22.07 -7.40 5.37
C PHE A 61 22.12 -8.75 6.10
N GLY A 62 22.94 -9.70 5.65
CA GLY A 62 23.02 -11.04 6.22
C GLY A 62 21.77 -11.92 5.98
N LYS A 63 20.78 -11.40 5.27
CA LYS A 63 19.51 -12.06 4.98
C LYS A 63 18.85 -11.47 3.75
N ARG A 64 17.87 -12.20 3.19
CA ARG A 64 17.09 -11.73 2.04
C ARG A 64 16.25 -10.51 2.43
N ILE A 65 16.12 -9.55 1.51
CA ILE A 65 15.16 -8.46 1.63
C ILE A 65 13.83 -8.85 1.00
N ILE A 66 12.76 -8.29 1.50
CA ILE A 66 11.41 -8.51 0.98
C ILE A 66 11.27 -7.89 -0.42
N TYR A 67 10.58 -8.60 -1.30
CA TYR A 67 10.25 -8.11 -2.64
C TYR A 67 9.36 -6.86 -2.55
N GLY A 68 9.77 -5.77 -3.22
CA GLY A 68 9.05 -4.50 -3.16
C GLY A 68 7.61 -4.57 -3.64
N GLY A 69 7.32 -5.38 -4.67
CA GLY A 69 5.96 -5.62 -5.15
C GLY A 69 5.05 -6.26 -4.10
N TYR A 70 5.61 -7.09 -3.20
CA TYR A 70 4.85 -7.62 -2.07
C TYR A 70 4.47 -6.52 -1.08
N ILE A 71 5.38 -5.59 -0.79
CA ILE A 71 5.08 -4.43 0.08
C ILE A 71 3.99 -3.53 -0.51
N ILE A 72 4.00 -3.30 -1.83
CA ILE A 72 2.93 -2.56 -2.52
C ILE A 72 1.59 -3.30 -2.34
N SER A 73 1.56 -4.60 -2.57
CA SER A 73 0.34 -5.41 -2.43
C SER A 73 -0.16 -5.41 -0.99
N LEU A 74 0.74 -5.52 -0.01
CA LEU A 74 0.41 -5.53 1.40
C LEU A 74 -0.15 -4.18 1.86
N ALA A 75 0.51 -3.07 1.51
CA ALA A 75 0.02 -1.71 1.81
C ALA A 75 -1.37 -1.47 1.20
N ARG A 76 -1.61 -1.95 -0.03
CA ARG A 76 -2.91 -1.88 -0.69
C ARG A 76 -3.97 -2.73 0.02
N ALA A 77 -3.60 -3.94 0.47
CA ALA A 77 -4.52 -4.80 1.22
C ALA A 77 -4.93 -4.16 2.56
N ILE A 78 -3.98 -3.62 3.30
CA ILE A 78 -4.24 -2.89 4.55
C ILE A 78 -5.13 -1.66 4.29
N SER A 79 -4.94 -0.97 3.14
CA SER A 79 -5.74 0.20 2.75
C SER A 79 -7.22 -0.11 2.48
N CYS A 80 -7.62 -1.37 2.32
CA CYS A 80 -9.04 -1.75 2.26
C CYS A 80 -9.80 -1.30 3.51
N ASN A 81 -9.11 -1.22 4.65
CA ASN A 81 -9.66 -0.59 5.85
C ASN A 81 -9.69 0.94 5.67
N GLY A 82 -10.79 1.44 5.22
CA GLY A 82 -11.03 2.86 4.90
C GLY A 82 -11.19 3.17 3.41
N LEU A 83 -10.77 2.30 2.49
CA LEU A 83 -10.86 2.50 1.03
C LEU A 83 -11.51 1.31 0.29
N ALA A 84 -12.34 0.50 0.97
CA ALA A 84 -12.86 -0.76 0.42
C ALA A 84 -13.75 -0.60 -0.83
N ASN A 85 -14.38 0.56 -1.04
CA ASN A 85 -15.18 0.82 -2.24
C ASN A 85 -14.35 1.26 -3.46
N THR A 86 -13.03 1.37 -3.35
CA THR A 86 -12.15 1.62 -4.50
C THR A 86 -12.02 0.35 -5.33
N PHE A 87 -12.84 0.23 -6.36
CA PHE A 87 -13.01 -1.03 -7.09
C PHE A 87 -11.98 -1.26 -8.20
N LYS A 88 -11.20 -0.24 -8.57
CA LYS A 88 -10.20 -0.35 -9.63
C LYS A 88 -9.00 0.56 -9.36
N LEU A 89 -7.81 -0.02 -9.44
CA LEU A 89 -6.57 0.73 -9.61
C LEU A 89 -6.49 1.20 -11.06
N ALA A 90 -6.62 2.51 -11.28
CA ALA A 90 -6.64 3.10 -12.62
C ALA A 90 -5.23 3.40 -13.14
N ALA A 91 -4.34 3.93 -12.29
CA ALA A 91 -2.96 4.25 -12.63
C ALA A 91 -2.06 4.23 -11.39
N ILE A 92 -0.78 3.97 -11.59
CA ILE A 92 0.30 4.22 -10.62
C ILE A 92 1.13 5.37 -11.20
N HIS A 93 1.26 6.45 -10.44
CA HIS A 93 1.97 7.67 -10.87
C HIS A 93 3.42 7.67 -10.41
N SER A 94 3.65 7.26 -9.16
CA SER A 94 4.99 7.13 -8.60
C SER A 94 5.04 6.05 -7.53
N GLY A 95 6.22 5.45 -7.32
CA GLY A 95 6.46 4.49 -6.26
C GLY A 95 7.93 4.50 -5.86
N LYS A 96 8.20 4.65 -4.56
CA LYS A 96 9.54 4.63 -4.01
C LYS A 96 9.60 3.70 -2.81
N HIS A 97 10.52 2.75 -2.86
CA HIS A 97 10.94 1.99 -1.68
C HIS A 97 12.07 2.74 -0.99
N SER A 98 11.84 3.24 0.23
CA SER A 98 12.78 4.13 0.93
C SER A 98 13.74 3.37 1.83
N ALA A 99 13.31 2.21 2.36
CA ALA A 99 14.11 1.38 3.26
C ALA A 99 13.85 -0.11 3.01
N PRO A 100 14.83 -0.99 3.30
CA PRO A 100 14.65 -2.43 3.19
C PRO A 100 13.68 -2.94 4.28
N THR A 101 12.90 -3.95 3.91
CA THR A 101 12.04 -4.72 4.79
C THR A 101 12.46 -6.17 4.84
N PHE A 102 12.18 -6.81 5.96
CA PHE A 102 12.57 -8.20 6.23
C PHE A 102 11.39 -8.98 6.81
N ALA A 103 11.41 -10.30 6.71
CA ALA A 103 10.47 -11.13 7.44
C ALA A 103 10.58 -10.85 8.94
N GLY A 104 9.43 -10.75 9.60
CA GLY A 104 9.29 -10.32 10.99
C GLY A 104 9.01 -8.83 11.16
N ASP A 105 9.21 -7.99 10.14
CA ASP A 105 8.77 -6.58 10.19
C ASP A 105 7.23 -6.53 10.08
N THR A 106 6.60 -5.67 10.88
CA THR A 106 5.16 -5.39 10.80
C THR A 106 4.94 -4.12 10.00
N ILE A 107 4.13 -4.21 8.96
CA ILE A 107 3.81 -3.10 8.07
C ILE A 107 2.48 -2.47 8.50
N TYR A 108 2.49 -1.14 8.57
CA TYR A 108 1.32 -0.28 8.76
C TYR A 108 1.18 0.64 7.55
N ALA A 109 -0.03 1.13 7.29
CA ALA A 109 -0.28 2.01 6.15
C ALA A 109 -1.16 3.21 6.51
N TRP A 110 -0.92 4.32 5.83
CA TRP A 110 -1.71 5.55 5.85
C TRP A 110 -1.91 6.04 4.44
N SER A 111 -3.05 6.63 4.18
CA SER A 111 -3.33 7.25 2.89
C SER A 111 -3.75 8.70 3.07
N LYS A 112 -3.41 9.52 2.07
CA LYS A 112 -3.88 10.89 1.92
C LYS A 112 -4.55 11.03 0.57
N ILE A 113 -5.74 11.61 0.56
CA ILE A 113 -6.45 11.94 -0.68
C ILE A 113 -5.82 13.22 -1.24
N LEU A 114 -5.21 13.16 -2.42
CA LEU A 114 -4.55 14.29 -3.04
C LEU A 114 -5.51 15.10 -3.92
N GLU A 115 -6.28 14.40 -4.75
CA GLU A 115 -7.19 14.99 -5.72
C GLU A 115 -8.43 14.12 -5.89
N LYS A 116 -9.54 14.76 -6.28
CA LYS A 116 -10.81 14.10 -6.57
C LYS A 116 -11.41 14.63 -7.86
N GLU A 117 -11.90 13.75 -8.72
CA GLU A 117 -12.54 14.12 -9.98
C GLU A 117 -13.76 13.23 -10.26
N ILE A 118 -14.85 13.83 -10.74
CA ILE A 118 -16.01 13.09 -11.25
C ILE A 118 -15.76 12.76 -12.71
N ILE A 119 -15.55 11.49 -13.04
CA ILE A 119 -15.31 11.05 -14.42
C ILE A 119 -16.56 10.51 -15.13
N HIS A 120 -17.58 10.15 -14.37
CA HIS A 120 -18.87 9.72 -14.88
C HIS A 120 -19.94 10.00 -13.81
N LYS A 121 -21.22 10.05 -14.19
CA LYS A 121 -22.34 10.33 -13.26
C LYS A 121 -22.36 9.43 -12.00
N ASN A 122 -21.82 8.23 -12.06
CA ASN A 122 -21.81 7.25 -10.96
C ASN A 122 -20.39 6.84 -10.54
N VAL A 123 -19.34 7.44 -11.12
CA VAL A 123 -17.96 7.05 -10.88
C VAL A 123 -17.08 8.27 -10.72
N GLY A 124 -16.40 8.34 -9.58
CA GLY A 124 -15.33 9.29 -9.33
C GLY A 124 -13.97 8.62 -9.42
N ALA A 125 -12.95 9.43 -9.63
CA ALA A 125 -11.55 9.08 -9.46
C ALA A 125 -10.98 9.80 -8.24
N MET A 126 -10.10 9.13 -7.51
CA MET A 126 -9.32 9.74 -6.44
C MET A 126 -7.84 9.47 -6.70
N MET A 127 -7.02 10.52 -6.64
CA MET A 127 -5.58 10.38 -6.56
C MET A 127 -5.18 10.27 -5.09
N ILE A 128 -4.45 9.22 -4.76
CA ILE A 128 -4.13 8.84 -3.37
C ILE A 128 -2.62 8.68 -3.24
N ARG A 129 -2.06 9.21 -2.16
CA ARG A 129 -0.71 8.88 -1.71
C ARG A 129 -0.82 7.96 -0.50
N THR A 130 -0.29 6.74 -0.64
CA THR A 130 -0.20 5.78 0.47
C THR A 130 1.25 5.63 0.91
N LEU A 131 1.46 5.81 2.19
CA LEU A 131 2.72 5.50 2.87
C LEU A 131 2.60 4.19 3.60
N ALA A 132 3.65 3.38 3.56
CA ALA A 132 3.79 2.24 4.46
C ALA A 132 5.01 2.43 5.35
N SER A 133 4.85 2.16 6.64
CA SER A 133 5.94 2.12 7.62
C SER A 133 6.16 0.70 8.11
N LYS A 134 7.34 0.46 8.68
CA LYS A 134 7.65 -0.79 9.38
C LYS A 134 7.80 -0.53 10.88
N ASN A 135 7.19 -1.40 11.68
CA ASN A 135 7.33 -1.44 13.14
C ASN A 135 6.96 -0.11 13.86
N ASP A 136 6.18 0.73 13.20
CA ASP A 136 5.71 2.00 13.75
C ASP A 136 4.27 2.30 13.33
N SER A 137 3.33 2.16 14.28
CA SER A 137 1.89 2.36 14.08
C SER A 137 1.42 3.79 14.36
N LYS A 138 2.30 4.67 14.87
CA LYS A 138 1.92 5.98 15.40
C LYS A 138 2.37 7.15 14.56
N MET A 139 2.83 6.90 13.34
CA MET A 139 3.34 7.97 12.49
C MET A 139 2.23 8.95 12.07
N ASN A 140 2.55 10.23 12.15
CA ASN A 140 1.81 11.26 11.43
C ASN A 140 2.17 11.19 9.94
N PHE A 141 1.26 11.59 9.06
CA PHE A 141 1.53 11.60 7.63
C PHE A 141 2.63 12.62 7.31
N PRO A 142 3.86 12.18 6.95
CA PRO A 142 4.97 13.11 6.74
C PRO A 142 4.91 13.74 5.35
N ASP A 143 5.45 14.94 5.25
CA ASP A 143 5.73 15.56 3.94
C ASP A 143 6.74 14.72 3.15
N LYS A 144 6.68 14.82 1.81
CA LYS A 144 7.61 14.11 0.90
C LYS A 144 9.09 14.34 1.20
N LYS A 145 9.43 15.49 1.82
CA LYS A 145 10.82 15.88 2.13
C LYS A 145 11.33 15.33 3.46
N ASN A 146 10.43 14.88 4.33
CA ASN A 146 10.73 14.52 5.72
C ASN A 146 10.40 13.06 6.03
N LEU A 147 10.65 12.15 5.07
CA LEU A 147 10.44 10.73 5.28
C LEU A 147 11.44 10.20 6.30
N THR A 148 10.95 9.53 7.34
CA THR A 148 11.76 8.86 8.35
C THR A 148 12.27 7.51 7.84
N ASP A 149 13.29 6.95 8.49
CA ASP A 149 13.86 5.62 8.14
C ASP A 149 12.87 4.46 8.29
N ASN A 150 11.76 4.69 8.99
CA ASN A 150 10.69 3.69 9.14
C ASN A 150 9.75 3.63 7.94
N ILE A 151 9.71 4.66 7.09
CA ILE A 151 8.93 4.63 5.85
C ILE A 151 9.61 3.70 4.85
N VAL A 152 8.90 2.67 4.44
CA VAL A 152 9.39 1.64 3.50
C VAL A 152 8.82 1.78 2.11
N LEU A 153 7.65 2.43 1.98
CA LEU A 153 6.97 2.68 0.70
C LEU A 153 6.34 4.07 0.71
N ASP A 154 6.50 4.79 -0.39
CA ASP A 154 5.75 5.99 -0.75
C ASP A 154 5.18 5.77 -2.16
N LEU A 155 3.85 5.66 -2.28
CA LEU A 155 3.14 5.27 -3.49
C LEU A 155 2.04 6.27 -3.82
N GLU A 156 2.07 6.83 -5.03
CA GLU A 156 0.99 7.66 -5.56
C GLU A 156 0.28 6.94 -6.71
N TYR A 157 -1.03 6.86 -6.62
CA TYR A 157 -1.87 6.13 -7.58
C TYR A 157 -3.28 6.71 -7.65
N SER A 158 -3.96 6.44 -8.76
CA SER A 158 -5.37 6.77 -8.92
C SER A 158 -6.25 5.53 -8.85
N VAL A 159 -7.40 5.68 -8.20
CA VAL A 159 -8.42 4.64 -8.06
C VAL A 159 -9.77 5.14 -8.55
N LEU A 160 -10.61 4.21 -8.98
CA LEU A 160 -12.02 4.47 -9.26
C LEU A 160 -12.88 4.04 -8.08
N ILE A 161 -13.87 4.88 -7.76
CA ILE A 161 -14.79 4.70 -6.65
C ILE A 161 -16.22 5.07 -7.06
N PRO A 162 -17.26 4.35 -6.59
CA PRO A 162 -18.64 4.70 -6.90
C PRO A 162 -19.04 6.02 -6.22
N ILE A 163 -19.87 6.79 -6.92
CA ILE A 163 -20.60 7.95 -6.39
C ILE A 163 -21.97 7.46 -5.91
N LYS A 164 -22.42 7.98 -4.76
CA LYS A 164 -23.72 7.65 -4.17
C LYS A 164 -24.81 8.50 -4.78
#